data_cab0fc735887c1f78def619851c8604c
#
_entry.id   cab0fc735887c1f78def619851c8604c
#
_cell.length_a   1.000
_cell.length_b   1.000
_cell.length_c   1.000
_cell.angle_alpha   90.00
_cell.angle_beta   90.00
_cell.angle_gamma   90.00
#
_symmetry.space_group_name_H-M   'P 1'
#
loop_
_entity.id
_entity.type
_entity.pdbx_description
1 polymer ?
#
loop_
_entity_poly.entity_id
_entity_poly.type
_entity_poly.pdbx_seq_one_letter_code
_entity_poly.pdbx_strand_id
1 'polypeptide(L)'
;MYGRWCGEKWDGKAVAEKPLFYQGVDDFTEKVLLGLSDEVQDVCRKVEALIPGLNLKDACTLHRWYLDSYKGQMADDSTLKLAMNTNSAYVGLTHPMTAVEGGFMPDLKYRYLAEDVPTGLCFTRGLAELLEVPTPTIDKADII
;
A
#
# COMPACT_ATOMS: atom_id res chain seq x y z
N MET A 1 -1.53 3.61 -4.67
CA MET A 1 -2.39 4.72 -5.18
C MET A 1 -2.34 5.92 -4.22
N TYR A 2 -2.80 5.81 -2.96
CA TYR A 2 -2.87 6.92 -2.00
C TYR A 2 -1.56 7.74 -1.92
N GLY A 3 -0.42 7.13 -1.69
CA GLY A 3 0.86 7.81 -1.54
C GLY A 3 1.28 8.72 -2.71
N ARG A 4 0.66 8.56 -3.87
CA ARG A 4 0.95 9.38 -5.07
C ARG A 4 -0.17 10.38 -5.39
N TRP A 5 -1.43 9.99 -5.19
CA TRP A 5 -2.60 10.69 -5.72
C TRP A 5 -3.48 11.32 -4.64
N CYS A 6 -3.05 11.34 -3.37
CA CYS A 6 -3.76 12.08 -2.33
C CYS A 6 -3.58 13.60 -2.49
N GLY A 7 -4.50 14.37 -1.92
CA GLY A 7 -4.52 15.83 -2.04
C GLY A 7 -3.27 16.57 -1.53
N GLU A 8 -2.44 15.88 -0.72
CA GLU A 8 -1.16 16.42 -0.27
C GLU A 8 -0.06 16.34 -1.35
N LYS A 9 -0.23 15.49 -2.36
CA LYS A 9 0.78 15.17 -3.37
C LYS A 9 0.37 15.52 -4.79
N TRP A 10 -0.92 15.64 -5.05
CA TRP A 10 -1.46 15.83 -6.39
C TRP A 10 -2.51 16.95 -6.42
N ASP A 11 -2.38 17.85 -7.37
CA ASP A 11 -3.22 19.05 -7.54
C ASP A 11 -4.52 18.78 -8.36
N GLY A 12 -4.82 17.54 -8.68
CA GLY A 12 -5.99 17.16 -9.47
C GLY A 12 -5.85 17.35 -10.97
N LYS A 13 -4.66 17.72 -11.49
CA LYS A 13 -4.43 17.95 -12.92
C LYS A 13 -3.83 16.74 -13.62
N ALA A 14 -3.99 16.72 -14.95
CA ALA A 14 -3.35 15.73 -15.81
C ALA A 14 -1.82 15.85 -15.72
N VAL A 15 -1.15 14.69 -15.70
CA VAL A 15 0.32 14.61 -15.75
C VAL A 15 0.77 14.27 -17.17
N ALA A 16 1.92 14.80 -17.58
CA ALA A 16 2.43 14.61 -18.94
C ALA A 16 2.79 13.14 -19.25
N GLU A 17 3.27 12.41 -18.24
CA GLU A 17 3.73 11.02 -18.37
C GLU A 17 3.12 10.14 -17.29
N LYS A 18 3.00 8.83 -17.58
CA LYS A 18 2.55 7.86 -16.60
C LYS A 18 3.68 7.56 -15.61
N PRO A 19 3.55 7.90 -14.33
CA PRO A 19 4.59 7.59 -13.35
C PRO A 19 4.67 6.09 -13.09
N LEU A 20 5.87 5.63 -12.71
CA LEU A 20 6.08 4.24 -12.29
C LEU A 20 5.29 3.95 -11.01
N PHE A 21 4.68 2.76 -10.95
CA PHE A 21 3.84 2.36 -9.82
C PHE A 21 4.69 1.88 -8.64
N TYR A 22 5.40 0.79 -8.82
CA TYR A 22 6.23 0.19 -7.76
C TYR A 22 7.60 0.86 -7.68
N GLN A 23 8.25 1.09 -8.82
CA GLN A 23 9.56 1.73 -8.88
C GLN A 23 9.52 3.26 -8.72
N GLY A 24 8.35 3.83 -8.49
CA GLY A 24 8.14 5.26 -8.20
C GLY A 24 7.86 5.55 -6.72
N VAL A 25 8.10 4.62 -5.82
CA VAL A 25 7.87 4.79 -4.38
C VAL A 25 8.88 5.80 -3.81
N ASP A 26 8.36 6.88 -3.22
CA ASP A 26 9.10 7.91 -2.49
C ASP A 26 9.01 7.68 -0.96
N ASP A 27 9.71 8.51 -0.19
CA ASP A 27 9.75 8.40 1.28
C ASP A 27 8.37 8.57 1.92
N PHE A 28 7.52 9.42 1.34
CA PHE A 28 6.15 9.60 1.82
C PHE A 28 5.33 8.33 1.59
N THR A 29 5.40 7.75 0.40
CA THR A 29 4.70 6.51 0.06
C THR A 29 5.20 5.34 0.91
N GLU A 30 6.52 5.22 1.10
CA GLU A 30 7.10 4.22 2.01
C GLU A 30 6.54 4.35 3.42
N LYS A 31 6.53 5.58 3.97
CA LYS A 31 5.97 5.84 5.32
C LYS A 31 4.51 5.42 5.43
N VAL A 32 3.70 5.70 4.42
CA VAL A 32 2.29 5.27 4.39
C VAL A 32 2.19 3.73 4.36
N LEU A 33 2.95 3.07 3.48
CA LEU A 33 2.94 1.61 3.36
C LEU A 33 3.39 0.91 4.64
N LEU A 34 4.43 1.42 5.29
CA LEU A 34 4.89 0.89 6.58
C LEU A 34 3.83 1.12 7.67
N GLY A 35 3.22 2.30 7.74
CA GLY A 35 2.14 2.58 8.69
C GLY A 35 0.94 1.65 8.50
N LEU A 36 0.49 1.42 7.26
CA LEU A 36 -0.57 0.44 6.96
C LEU A 36 -0.17 -0.96 7.41
N SER A 37 1.06 -1.37 7.11
CA SER A 37 1.59 -2.68 7.51
C SER A 37 1.62 -2.85 9.03
N ASP A 38 2.08 -1.85 9.76
CA ASP A 38 2.18 -1.89 11.22
C ASP A 38 0.80 -1.96 11.88
N GLU A 39 -0.18 -1.19 11.38
CA GLU A 39 -1.56 -1.21 11.87
C GLU A 39 -2.22 -2.58 11.63
N VAL A 40 -1.97 -3.24 10.50
CA VAL A 40 -2.40 -4.63 10.25
C VAL A 40 -1.75 -5.59 11.25
N GLN A 41 -0.45 -5.43 11.56
CA GLN A 41 0.23 -6.27 12.55
C GLN A 41 -0.33 -6.05 13.97
N ASP A 42 -0.73 -4.82 14.31
CA ASP A 42 -1.38 -4.53 15.59
C ASP A 42 -2.73 -5.25 15.71
N VAL A 43 -3.54 -5.24 14.65
CA VAL A 43 -4.79 -6.00 14.59
C VAL A 43 -4.52 -7.50 14.74
N CYS A 44 -3.55 -8.06 14.01
CA CYS A 44 -3.19 -9.48 14.12
C CYS A 44 -2.80 -9.87 15.55
N ARG A 45 -1.94 -9.08 16.20
CA ARG A 45 -1.52 -9.31 17.60
C ARG A 45 -2.71 -9.29 18.56
N LYS A 46 -3.64 -8.37 18.36
CA LYS A 46 -4.84 -8.27 19.21
C LYS A 46 -5.76 -9.47 19.01
N VAL A 47 -5.96 -9.93 17.79
CA VAL A 47 -6.77 -11.13 17.48
C VAL A 47 -6.15 -12.38 18.10
N GLU A 48 -4.83 -12.59 17.94
CA GLU A 48 -4.12 -13.72 18.55
C GLU A 48 -4.26 -13.75 20.08
N ALA A 49 -4.19 -12.56 20.71
CA ALA A 49 -4.35 -12.45 22.17
C ALA A 49 -5.77 -12.83 22.65
N LEU A 50 -6.79 -12.66 21.80
CA LEU A 50 -8.18 -12.96 22.13
C LEU A 50 -8.61 -14.38 21.81
N ILE A 51 -7.94 -15.05 20.89
CA ILE A 51 -8.33 -16.38 20.40
C ILE A 51 -7.22 -17.38 20.73
N PRO A 52 -7.35 -18.15 21.82
CA PRO A 52 -6.35 -19.14 22.21
C PRO A 52 -6.10 -20.18 21.08
N GLY A 53 -4.84 -20.38 20.75
CA GLY A 53 -4.42 -21.35 19.72
C GLY A 53 -4.44 -20.81 18.29
N LEU A 54 -4.96 -19.60 18.05
CA LEU A 54 -4.80 -18.93 16.74
C LEU A 54 -3.34 -18.52 16.55
N ASN A 55 -2.82 -18.72 15.34
CA ASN A 55 -1.46 -18.34 14.97
C ASN A 55 -1.50 -17.60 13.63
N LEU A 56 -1.20 -16.32 13.66
CA LEU A 56 -1.17 -15.42 12.49
C LEU A 56 0.26 -15.04 12.07
N LYS A 57 1.26 -15.85 12.42
CA LYS A 57 2.69 -15.61 12.10
C LYS A 57 2.94 -15.42 10.59
N ASP A 58 2.08 -16.00 9.73
CA ASP A 58 2.20 -15.88 8.28
C ASP A 58 1.65 -14.52 7.76
N ALA A 59 0.90 -13.79 8.59
CA ALA A 59 0.56 -12.39 8.36
C ALA A 59 1.77 -11.50 8.72
N CYS A 60 2.83 -11.57 7.92
CA CYS A 60 4.07 -10.83 8.17
C CYS A 60 3.97 -9.36 7.71
N THR A 61 4.95 -8.53 8.11
CA THR A 61 5.04 -7.14 7.64
C THR A 61 5.21 -7.09 6.12
N LEU A 62 4.76 -5.99 5.50
CA LEU A 62 4.88 -5.79 4.05
C LEU A 62 6.33 -5.91 3.57
N HIS A 63 7.29 -5.32 4.29
CA HIS A 63 8.71 -5.43 3.92
C HIS A 63 9.18 -6.89 3.98
N ARG A 64 8.85 -7.63 5.04
CA ARG A 64 9.19 -9.05 5.15
C ARG A 64 8.58 -9.87 4.01
N TRP A 65 7.31 -9.59 3.66
CA TRP A 65 6.65 -10.25 2.55
C TRP A 65 7.38 -10.01 1.22
N TYR A 66 7.88 -8.78 0.97
CA TYR A 66 8.70 -8.47 -0.21
C TYR A 66 10.00 -9.28 -0.23
N LEU A 67 10.72 -9.34 0.89
CA LEU A 67 11.97 -10.09 1.01
C LEU A 67 11.79 -11.59 0.71
N ASP A 68 10.69 -12.16 1.15
CA ASP A 68 10.41 -13.59 0.95
C ASP A 68 9.88 -13.88 -0.46
N SER A 69 8.99 -13.02 -0.99
CA SER A 69 8.31 -13.24 -2.28
C SER A 69 9.19 -12.94 -3.49
N TYR A 70 10.11 -11.98 -3.37
CA TYR A 70 10.97 -11.50 -4.47
C TYR A 70 12.45 -11.73 -4.22
N LYS A 71 12.79 -12.77 -3.52
CA LYS A 71 14.18 -13.13 -3.20
C LYS A 71 15.05 -13.20 -4.45
N GLY A 72 16.16 -12.42 -4.45
CA GLY A 72 17.10 -12.34 -5.57
C GLY A 72 16.65 -11.49 -6.76
N GLN A 73 15.49 -10.81 -6.66
CA GLN A 73 15.00 -9.89 -7.71
C GLN A 73 15.19 -8.41 -7.37
N MET A 74 15.61 -8.11 -6.14
CA MET A 74 15.91 -6.77 -5.65
C MET A 74 17.42 -6.55 -5.62
N ALA A 75 17.89 -5.42 -6.14
CA ALA A 75 19.32 -5.07 -6.09
C ALA A 75 19.68 -4.45 -4.72
N ASP A 76 18.71 -3.83 -4.04
CA ASP A 76 18.83 -3.33 -2.67
C ASP A 76 17.51 -3.59 -1.94
N ASP A 77 17.57 -4.33 -0.87
CA ASP A 77 16.41 -4.73 -0.06
C ASP A 77 16.47 -4.19 1.39
N SER A 78 17.36 -3.23 1.63
CA SER A 78 17.61 -2.66 2.97
C SER A 78 16.43 -1.88 3.53
N THR A 79 15.56 -1.31 2.67
CA THR A 79 14.29 -0.68 3.05
C THR A 79 13.17 -1.12 2.13
N LEU A 80 11.91 -0.95 2.53
CA LEU A 80 10.77 -1.28 1.66
C LEU A 80 10.82 -0.47 0.35
N LYS A 81 11.14 0.82 0.43
CA LYS A 81 11.28 1.69 -0.75
C LYS A 81 12.34 1.14 -1.71
N LEU A 82 13.52 0.81 -1.22
CA LEU A 82 14.60 0.28 -2.05
C LEU A 82 14.27 -1.10 -2.60
N ALA A 83 13.67 -1.97 -1.79
CA ALA A 83 13.17 -3.26 -2.24
C ALA A 83 12.17 -3.11 -3.40
N MET A 84 11.25 -2.17 -3.34
CA MET A 84 10.28 -1.90 -4.42
C MET A 84 10.94 -1.26 -5.64
N ASN A 85 11.76 -0.23 -5.44
CA ASN A 85 12.37 0.55 -6.52
C ASN A 85 13.40 -0.24 -7.33
N THR A 86 14.10 -1.18 -6.70
CA THR A 86 15.12 -1.99 -7.35
C THR A 86 14.65 -3.37 -7.80
N ASN A 87 13.38 -3.68 -7.59
CA ASN A 87 12.81 -4.97 -7.94
C ASN A 87 12.67 -5.13 -9.46
N SER A 88 13.36 -6.09 -10.04
CA SER A 88 13.36 -6.38 -11.48
C SER A 88 12.00 -6.87 -12.00
N ALA A 89 11.15 -7.45 -11.13
CA ALA A 89 9.80 -7.89 -11.50
C ALA A 89 8.85 -6.70 -11.84
N TYR A 90 9.21 -5.49 -11.43
CA TYR A 90 8.34 -4.31 -11.57
C TYR A 90 8.82 -3.29 -12.62
N VAL A 91 9.84 -3.66 -13.39
CA VAL A 91 10.42 -2.76 -14.39
C VAL A 91 9.37 -2.26 -15.38
N GLY A 92 9.22 -0.94 -15.46
CA GLY A 92 8.33 -0.28 -16.41
C GLY A 92 6.83 -0.34 -16.10
N LEU A 93 6.42 -0.92 -14.97
CA LEU A 93 5.02 -0.91 -14.55
C LEU A 93 4.62 0.49 -14.09
N THR A 94 3.66 1.09 -14.78
CA THR A 94 3.13 2.42 -14.48
C THR A 94 1.83 2.35 -13.68
N HIS A 95 1.47 3.48 -13.04
CA HIS A 95 0.14 3.63 -12.48
C HIS A 95 -0.95 3.37 -13.54
N PRO A 96 -2.11 2.79 -13.13
CA PRO A 96 -3.29 2.76 -13.98
C PRO A 96 -3.74 4.19 -14.29
N MET A 97 -3.76 4.56 -15.57
CA MET A 97 -4.01 5.93 -16.01
C MET A 97 -4.96 5.94 -17.20
N THR A 98 -5.85 6.93 -17.24
CA THR A 98 -6.71 7.24 -18.38
C THR A 98 -6.12 8.41 -19.16
N ALA A 99 -6.02 8.27 -20.48
CA ALA A 99 -5.60 9.37 -21.35
C ALA A 99 -6.69 10.44 -21.41
N VAL A 100 -6.28 11.70 -21.27
CA VAL A 100 -7.14 12.89 -21.33
C VAL A 100 -6.46 13.97 -22.18
N GLU A 101 -7.18 15.04 -22.51
CA GLU A 101 -6.55 16.20 -23.14
C GLU A 101 -5.44 16.76 -22.22
N GLY A 102 -4.26 16.91 -22.77
CA GLY A 102 -3.08 17.40 -22.04
C GLY A 102 -2.30 16.36 -21.23
N GLY A 103 -2.63 15.06 -21.33
CA GLY A 103 -1.83 14.01 -20.66
C GLY A 103 -2.62 12.84 -20.11
N PHE A 104 -2.38 12.50 -18.86
CA PHE A 104 -2.96 11.32 -18.20
C PHE A 104 -3.52 11.68 -16.81
N MET A 105 -4.67 11.10 -16.46
CA MET A 105 -5.28 11.15 -15.13
C MET A 105 -5.21 9.78 -14.47
N PRO A 106 -5.04 9.68 -13.14
CA PRO A 106 -5.10 8.39 -12.46
C PRO A 106 -6.48 7.76 -12.62
N ASP A 107 -6.49 6.46 -12.94
CA ASP A 107 -7.73 5.68 -12.95
C ASP A 107 -8.08 5.25 -11.52
N LEU A 108 -8.83 6.09 -10.82
CA LEU A 108 -9.26 5.82 -9.44
C LEU A 108 -10.36 4.75 -9.37
N LYS A 109 -10.89 4.28 -10.51
CA LYS A 109 -11.85 3.16 -10.58
C LYS A 109 -11.16 1.82 -10.83
N TYR A 110 -9.84 1.86 -11.04
CA TYR A 110 -9.08 0.63 -11.23
C TYR A 110 -9.12 -0.25 -9.98
N ARG A 111 -9.05 -1.57 -10.18
CA ARG A 111 -9.22 -2.58 -9.12
C ARG A 111 -8.39 -2.34 -7.86
N TYR A 112 -7.22 -1.72 -7.95
CA TYR A 112 -6.37 -1.39 -6.79
C TYR A 112 -7.02 -0.43 -5.77
N LEU A 113 -8.09 0.25 -6.15
CA LEU A 113 -8.92 1.02 -5.23
C LEU A 113 -10.32 0.44 -5.14
N ALA A 114 -10.96 0.12 -6.28
CA ALA A 114 -12.34 -0.35 -6.29
C ALA A 114 -12.55 -1.71 -5.62
N GLU A 115 -11.49 -2.54 -5.53
CA GLU A 115 -11.53 -3.84 -4.85
C GLU A 115 -10.78 -3.79 -3.51
N ASP A 116 -9.53 -3.30 -3.49
CA ASP A 116 -8.66 -3.42 -2.31
C ASP A 116 -9.13 -2.54 -1.14
N VAL A 117 -9.73 -1.37 -1.41
CA VAL A 117 -10.26 -0.50 -0.35
C VAL A 117 -11.47 -1.16 0.33
N PRO A 118 -12.59 -1.47 -0.36
CA PRO A 118 -13.78 -2.00 0.31
C PRO A 118 -13.60 -3.41 0.89
N THR A 119 -12.79 -4.27 0.25
CA THR A 119 -12.64 -5.66 0.66
C THR A 119 -11.43 -5.90 1.58
N GLY A 120 -10.44 -5.03 1.55
CA GLY A 120 -9.21 -5.10 2.35
C GLY A 120 -9.18 -4.07 3.46
N LEU A 121 -9.02 -2.79 3.10
CA LEU A 121 -8.82 -1.72 4.10
C LEU A 121 -10.05 -1.51 4.97
N CYS A 122 -11.25 -1.37 4.40
CA CYS A 122 -12.48 -1.18 5.17
C CYS A 122 -12.76 -2.37 6.10
N PHE A 123 -12.50 -3.61 5.64
CA PHE A 123 -12.63 -4.79 6.49
C PHE A 123 -11.64 -4.75 7.67
N THR A 124 -10.36 -4.49 7.39
CA THR A 124 -9.33 -4.39 8.44
C THR A 124 -9.64 -3.27 9.42
N ARG A 125 -10.09 -2.12 8.92
CA ARG A 125 -10.51 -0.97 9.73
C ARG A 125 -11.69 -1.31 10.64
N GLY A 126 -12.72 -1.99 10.09
CA GLY A 126 -13.88 -2.44 10.88
C GLY A 126 -13.50 -3.43 11.98
N LEU A 127 -12.59 -4.37 11.68
CA LEU A 127 -12.07 -5.30 12.67
C LEU A 127 -11.26 -4.57 13.75
N ALA A 128 -10.41 -3.61 13.37
CA ALA A 128 -9.63 -2.79 14.30
C ALA A 128 -10.53 -2.01 15.25
N GLU A 129 -11.65 -1.44 14.75
CA GLU A 129 -12.63 -0.74 15.58
C GLU A 129 -13.26 -1.66 16.64
N LEU A 130 -13.66 -2.87 16.26
CA LEU A 130 -14.20 -3.87 17.20
C LEU A 130 -13.18 -4.30 18.25
N LEU A 131 -11.89 -4.25 17.93
CA LEU A 131 -10.78 -4.64 18.79
C LEU A 131 -10.17 -3.48 19.58
N GLU A 132 -10.67 -2.26 19.39
CA GLU A 132 -10.13 -1.03 19.97
C GLU A 132 -8.64 -0.81 19.61
N VAL A 133 -8.26 -1.14 18.37
CA VAL A 133 -6.93 -0.90 17.82
C VAL A 133 -6.96 0.37 16.97
N PRO A 134 -6.15 1.40 17.27
CA PRO A 134 -6.12 2.63 16.46
C PRO A 134 -5.48 2.39 15.10
N THR A 135 -6.09 2.96 14.04
CA THR A 135 -5.65 2.80 12.64
C THR A 135 -5.55 4.15 11.91
N PRO A 136 -4.73 5.09 12.40
CA PRO A 136 -4.69 6.45 11.83
C PRO A 136 -4.16 6.51 10.40
N THR A 137 -3.42 5.52 9.93
CA THR A 137 -2.93 5.45 8.54
C THR A 137 -3.99 4.86 7.62
N ILE A 138 -4.68 3.81 8.06
CA ILE A 138 -5.81 3.22 7.33
C ILE A 138 -6.93 4.26 7.19
N ASP A 139 -7.28 4.95 8.27
CA ASP A 139 -8.32 6.01 8.28
C ASP A 139 -8.04 7.10 7.22
N LYS A 140 -6.77 7.47 7.03
CA LYS A 140 -6.37 8.43 5.98
C LYS A 140 -6.45 7.84 4.57
N ALA A 141 -6.14 6.57 4.41
CA ALA A 141 -6.13 5.91 3.11
C ALA A 141 -7.54 5.59 2.59
N ASP A 142 -8.53 5.44 3.48
CA ASP A 142 -9.92 5.17 3.15
C ASP A 142 -10.70 6.41 2.62
N ILE A 143 -10.12 7.61 2.71
CA ILE A 143 -10.75 8.90 2.33
C ILE A 143 -10.54 9.25 0.84
N ILE A 144 -10.05 8.35 -0.01
CA ILE A 144 -9.82 8.63 -1.44
C ILE A 144 -11.12 8.49 -2.25
#